data_0ef8a00038f8a990e0221e156d9ab08a
#
_entry.id   0ef8a00038f8a990e0221e156d9ab08a
#
_cell.length_a   1.000
_cell.length_b   1.000
_cell.length_c   1.000
_cell.angle_alpha   90.00
_cell.angle_beta   90.00
_cell.angle_gamma   90.00
#
_symmetry.space_group_name_H-M   'P 1'
#
loop_
_entity.id
_entity.type
_entity.pdbx_description
1 polymer ?
#
loop_
_entity_poly.entity_id
_entity_poly.type
_entity_poly.pdbx_seq_one_letter_code
_entity_poly.pdbx_strand_id
1 'polypeptide(L)'
;FTGIKGVGMTALALCAQDLGKKVSGSDTDEIFPTDKVLKQRKLKPKVGFKESNLPKKLDFLIHTGAHGGSTNLEVITAQKRGIPTLNLAQGLKLFTKDKQVIAVAGVGGKSTTSSMLAVLLDSAGLLPSFSVGVGSIKNLDAPGRFSKKSKFFVVEADEYVADPTADKTPRFHYLDPSIAILTNIEHDHPDVYPTIEDIFAAYKIFISNVPHNGAIIANIDNQGIKKFIKTIDKPVTTYGFSPQSDWQIT
;
A
#
# COMPACT_ATOMS: atom_id res chain seq x y z
N PHE A 1 14.74 -2.32 -7.24
CA PHE A 1 13.46 -2.97 -6.99
C PHE A 1 13.45 -4.35 -7.63
N THR A 2 13.12 -5.41 -6.87
CA THR A 2 12.90 -6.77 -7.37
C THR A 2 11.40 -7.02 -7.46
N GLY A 3 10.89 -7.36 -8.66
CA GLY A 3 9.45 -7.44 -8.96
C GLY A 3 8.82 -6.06 -9.22
N ILE A 4 9.55 -5.17 -9.91
CA ILE A 4 9.17 -3.76 -10.11
C ILE A 4 7.86 -3.56 -10.90
N LYS A 5 7.42 -4.53 -11.72
CA LYS A 5 6.20 -4.45 -12.54
C LYS A 5 4.92 -4.70 -11.74
N GLY A 6 5.00 -5.32 -10.56
CA GLY A 6 3.86 -5.43 -9.66
C GLY A 6 3.29 -4.05 -9.33
N VAL A 7 1.95 -3.92 -9.26
CA VAL A 7 1.26 -2.63 -9.15
C VAL A 7 1.73 -1.80 -7.95
N GLY A 8 1.83 -2.40 -6.75
CA GLY A 8 2.35 -1.71 -5.57
C GLY A 8 3.84 -1.37 -5.67
N MET A 9 4.63 -2.26 -6.26
CA MET A 9 6.07 -2.04 -6.47
C MET A 9 6.31 -0.92 -7.46
N THR A 10 5.56 -0.86 -8.57
CA THR A 10 5.61 0.25 -9.52
C THR A 10 5.24 1.56 -8.83
N ALA A 11 4.14 1.60 -8.07
CA ALA A 11 3.73 2.81 -7.34
C ALA A 11 4.87 3.34 -6.46
N LEU A 12 5.54 2.46 -5.72
CA LEU A 12 6.64 2.82 -4.84
C LEU A 12 7.91 3.24 -5.61
N ALA A 13 8.20 2.59 -6.74
CA ALA A 13 9.31 2.94 -7.61
C ALA A 13 9.15 4.36 -8.20
N LEU A 14 7.90 4.74 -8.55
CA LEU A 14 7.58 6.09 -9.00
C LEU A 14 7.75 7.12 -7.87
N CYS A 15 7.31 6.80 -6.65
CA CYS A 15 7.55 7.64 -5.48
C CYS A 15 9.05 7.89 -5.26
N ALA A 16 9.88 6.84 -5.39
CA ALA A 16 11.33 6.97 -5.29
C ALA A 16 11.91 7.90 -6.38
N GLN A 17 11.43 7.74 -7.62
CA GLN A 17 11.86 8.58 -8.75
C GLN A 17 11.46 10.05 -8.54
N ASP A 18 10.26 10.32 -8.05
CA ASP A 18 9.77 11.68 -7.75
C ASP A 18 10.58 12.34 -6.61
N LEU A 19 11.14 11.54 -5.70
CA LEU A 19 12.10 12.01 -4.70
C LEU A 19 13.50 12.29 -5.27
N GLY A 20 13.71 12.06 -6.58
CA GLY A 20 15.00 12.25 -7.24
C GLY A 20 15.98 11.09 -7.05
N LYS A 21 15.48 9.90 -6.63
CA LYS A 21 16.32 8.71 -6.50
C LYS A 21 16.56 8.07 -7.87
N LYS A 22 17.75 7.50 -8.06
CA LYS A 22 18.05 6.68 -9.23
C LYS A 22 17.43 5.30 -9.04
N VAL A 23 16.38 5.01 -9.79
CA VAL A 23 15.60 3.78 -9.70
C VAL A 23 16.03 2.80 -10.80
N SER A 24 16.19 1.55 -10.44
CA SER A 24 16.32 0.41 -11.35
C SER A 24 15.55 -0.78 -10.78
N GLY A 25 15.21 -1.74 -11.62
CA GLY A 25 14.52 -2.94 -11.16
C GLY A 25 14.54 -4.06 -12.18
N SER A 26 14.07 -5.22 -11.74
CA SER A 26 13.93 -6.46 -12.48
C SER A 26 12.53 -7.02 -12.31
N ASP A 27 12.10 -7.82 -13.28
CA ASP A 27 10.85 -8.57 -13.24
C ASP A 27 10.87 -9.70 -14.26
N THR A 28 9.76 -10.46 -14.34
CA THR A 28 9.53 -11.43 -15.41
C THR A 28 9.28 -10.72 -16.75
N ASP A 29 9.28 -11.47 -17.86
CA ASP A 29 8.94 -10.97 -19.20
C ASP A 29 7.43 -10.87 -19.45
N GLU A 30 6.60 -11.34 -18.51
CA GLU A 30 5.14 -11.24 -18.59
C GLU A 30 4.67 -9.79 -18.74
N ILE A 31 3.52 -9.61 -19.38
CA ILE A 31 2.89 -8.30 -19.57
C ILE A 31 2.12 -7.91 -18.29
N PHE A 32 2.42 -6.72 -17.79
CA PHE A 32 1.77 -6.17 -16.60
C PHE A 32 0.98 -4.88 -16.92
N PRO A 33 -0.08 -4.58 -16.19
CA PRO A 33 -0.83 -3.33 -16.34
C PRO A 33 0.03 -2.06 -16.16
N THR A 34 1.17 -2.20 -15.51
CA THR A 34 2.12 -1.12 -15.19
C THR A 34 3.18 -0.87 -16.27
N ASP A 35 3.31 -1.76 -17.27
CA ASP A 35 4.34 -1.64 -18.30
C ASP A 35 4.27 -0.31 -19.05
N LYS A 36 3.05 0.18 -19.32
CA LYS A 36 2.84 1.47 -19.98
C LYS A 36 3.42 2.63 -19.15
N VAL A 37 3.12 2.67 -17.86
CA VAL A 37 3.59 3.76 -17.00
C VAL A 37 5.09 3.67 -16.75
N LEU A 38 5.66 2.47 -16.57
CA LEU A 38 7.10 2.29 -16.46
C LEU A 38 7.84 2.81 -17.70
N LYS A 39 7.31 2.52 -18.91
CA LYS A 39 7.84 3.03 -20.18
C LYS A 39 7.77 4.56 -20.25
N GLN A 40 6.63 5.16 -19.89
CA GLN A 40 6.45 6.62 -19.86
C GLN A 40 7.45 7.30 -18.91
N ARG A 41 7.71 6.67 -17.76
CA ARG A 41 8.65 7.15 -16.74
C ARG A 41 10.11 6.77 -17.05
N LYS A 42 10.38 6.19 -18.23
CA LYS A 42 11.71 5.74 -18.70
C LYS A 42 12.38 4.72 -17.77
N LEU A 43 11.60 3.99 -17.00
CA LEU A 43 12.05 2.85 -16.23
C LEU A 43 11.99 1.61 -17.11
N LYS A 44 13.15 0.95 -17.27
CA LYS A 44 13.28 -0.25 -18.10
C LYS A 44 13.64 -1.43 -17.19
N PRO A 45 12.66 -2.24 -16.76
CA PRO A 45 12.94 -3.43 -15.98
C PRO A 45 13.85 -4.39 -16.71
N LYS A 46 14.79 -4.99 -16.01
CA LYS A 46 15.59 -6.08 -16.52
C LYS A 46 14.78 -7.37 -16.44
N VAL A 47 14.86 -8.20 -17.47
CA VAL A 47 14.11 -9.47 -17.52
C VAL A 47 14.85 -10.55 -16.73
N GLY A 48 14.12 -11.21 -15.85
CA GLY A 48 14.61 -12.25 -14.96
C GLY A 48 15.37 -11.69 -13.74
N PHE A 49 15.56 -12.54 -12.75
CA PHE A 49 16.19 -12.20 -11.48
C PHE A 49 17.63 -12.74 -11.48
N LYS A 50 18.63 -11.85 -11.54
CA LYS A 50 20.05 -12.19 -11.66
C LYS A 50 20.89 -11.27 -10.78
N GLU A 51 21.99 -11.79 -10.21
CA GLU A 51 22.96 -11.01 -9.44
C GLU A 51 23.49 -9.79 -10.20
N SER A 52 23.72 -9.97 -11.53
CA SER A 52 24.19 -8.91 -12.42
C SER A 52 23.19 -7.76 -12.63
N ASN A 53 21.94 -7.93 -12.20
CA ASN A 53 20.95 -6.86 -12.24
C ASN A 53 21.21 -5.78 -11.18
N LEU A 54 21.85 -6.15 -10.07
CA LEU A 54 22.11 -5.24 -8.96
C LEU A 54 23.24 -4.26 -9.32
N PRO A 55 23.01 -2.95 -9.20
CA PRO A 55 24.06 -1.96 -9.38
C PRO A 55 25.23 -2.17 -8.40
N LYS A 56 26.44 -1.76 -8.80
CA LYS A 56 27.62 -1.77 -7.89
C LYS A 56 27.39 -0.93 -6.66
N LYS A 57 26.82 0.28 -6.83
CA LYS A 57 26.38 1.14 -5.74
C LYS A 57 24.86 1.04 -5.62
N LEU A 58 24.40 0.60 -4.48
CA LEU A 58 22.97 0.43 -4.17
C LEU A 58 22.78 0.78 -2.70
N ASP A 59 21.92 1.76 -2.41
CA ASP A 59 21.66 2.21 -1.05
C ASP A 59 20.77 1.21 -0.30
N PHE A 60 19.73 0.68 -0.97
CA PHE A 60 18.88 -0.40 -0.49
C PHE A 60 18.10 -1.06 -1.62
N LEU A 61 17.61 -2.24 -1.37
CA LEU A 61 16.76 -3.02 -2.27
C LEU A 61 15.34 -3.11 -1.66
N ILE A 62 14.32 -2.79 -2.46
CA ILE A 62 12.92 -3.11 -2.11
C ILE A 62 12.47 -4.28 -2.98
N HIS A 63 11.87 -5.30 -2.34
CA HIS A 63 11.42 -6.51 -3.03
C HIS A 63 9.93 -6.78 -2.81
N THR A 64 9.32 -7.43 -3.80
CA THR A 64 7.97 -7.98 -3.67
C THR A 64 7.97 -9.23 -2.78
N GLY A 65 6.82 -9.58 -2.18
CA GLY A 65 6.62 -10.88 -1.55
C GLY A 65 6.40 -12.02 -2.58
N ALA A 66 6.14 -11.70 -3.86
CA ALA A 66 6.12 -12.65 -4.96
C ALA A 66 7.54 -13.03 -5.42
N HIS A 67 7.63 -13.97 -6.37
CA HIS A 67 8.89 -14.40 -6.99
C HIS A 67 9.96 -14.84 -5.97
N GLY A 68 9.52 -15.52 -4.91
CA GLY A 68 10.39 -16.02 -3.85
C GLY A 68 10.64 -15.01 -2.71
N GLY A 69 10.07 -13.82 -2.76
CA GLY A 69 10.18 -12.83 -1.67
C GLY A 69 11.62 -12.62 -1.23
N SER A 70 11.90 -12.77 0.07
CA SER A 70 13.24 -12.63 0.65
C SER A 70 14.23 -13.72 0.21
N THR A 71 13.77 -14.84 -0.37
CA THR A 71 14.62 -15.91 -0.92
C THR A 71 15.00 -15.70 -2.38
N ASN A 72 14.53 -14.62 -3.02
CA ASN A 72 14.92 -14.27 -4.39
C ASN A 72 16.43 -14.05 -4.49
N LEU A 73 17.05 -14.52 -5.60
CA LEU A 73 18.49 -14.43 -5.80
C LEU A 73 19.06 -13.01 -5.67
N GLU A 74 18.33 -12.00 -6.15
CA GLU A 74 18.76 -10.61 -6.03
C GLU A 74 18.73 -10.13 -4.57
N VAL A 75 17.72 -10.55 -3.79
CA VAL A 75 17.61 -10.21 -2.36
C VAL A 75 18.75 -10.85 -1.57
N ILE A 76 18.98 -12.16 -1.75
CA ILE A 76 20.10 -12.88 -1.13
C ILE A 76 21.43 -12.23 -1.50
N THR A 77 21.63 -11.86 -2.78
CA THR A 77 22.86 -11.22 -3.23
C THR A 77 23.05 -9.83 -2.59
N ALA A 78 21.97 -9.05 -2.49
CA ALA A 78 22.03 -7.75 -1.81
C ALA A 78 22.43 -7.91 -0.36
N GLN A 79 21.82 -8.86 0.36
CA GLN A 79 22.13 -9.17 1.77
C GLN A 79 23.60 -9.58 1.95
N LYS A 80 24.11 -10.49 1.09
CA LYS A 80 25.54 -10.89 1.09
C LYS A 80 26.49 -9.72 0.86
N ARG A 81 26.05 -8.68 0.14
CA ARG A 81 26.80 -7.45 -0.08
C ARG A 81 26.63 -6.42 1.04
N GLY A 82 25.93 -6.76 2.13
CA GLY A 82 25.63 -5.83 3.24
C GLY A 82 24.66 -4.71 2.87
N ILE A 83 23.87 -4.87 1.78
CA ILE A 83 22.90 -3.88 1.34
C ILE A 83 21.59 -4.11 2.09
N PRO A 84 21.00 -3.09 2.73
CA PRO A 84 19.69 -3.23 3.37
C PRO A 84 18.61 -3.66 2.37
N THR A 85 17.83 -4.66 2.75
CA THR A 85 16.70 -5.17 1.98
C THR A 85 15.40 -4.92 2.72
N LEU A 86 14.39 -4.46 2.01
CA LEU A 86 13.08 -4.13 2.56
C LEU A 86 12.00 -4.82 1.73
N ASN A 87 10.99 -5.38 2.37
CA ASN A 87 9.80 -5.75 1.65
C ASN A 87 8.98 -4.50 1.24
N LEU A 88 7.94 -4.70 0.42
CA LEU A 88 7.08 -3.60 -0.07
C LEU A 88 6.50 -2.76 1.07
N ALA A 89 6.01 -3.39 2.16
CA ALA A 89 5.36 -2.69 3.27
C ALA A 89 6.38 -1.84 4.07
N GLN A 90 7.56 -2.39 4.34
CA GLN A 90 8.66 -1.66 4.96
C GLN A 90 9.13 -0.49 4.08
N GLY A 91 9.21 -0.71 2.76
CA GLY A 91 9.52 0.34 1.79
C GLY A 91 8.47 1.44 1.81
N LEU A 92 7.17 1.09 1.81
CA LEU A 92 6.08 2.06 1.87
C LEU A 92 6.13 2.91 3.17
N LYS A 93 6.44 2.30 4.30
CA LYS A 93 6.62 3.00 5.58
C LYS A 93 7.67 4.12 5.49
N LEU A 94 8.76 3.93 4.74
CA LEU A 94 9.79 4.98 4.55
C LEU A 94 9.23 6.19 3.80
N PHE A 95 8.35 5.98 2.81
CA PHE A 95 7.77 7.08 2.03
C PHE A 95 6.62 7.78 2.75
N THR A 96 5.96 7.11 3.68
CA THR A 96 4.87 7.68 4.48
C THR A 96 5.34 8.44 5.70
N LYS A 97 6.62 8.29 6.09
CA LYS A 97 7.22 9.03 7.20
C LYS A 97 7.03 10.54 7.00
N ASP A 98 6.68 11.22 8.06
CA ASP A 98 6.43 12.67 8.09
C ASP A 98 5.25 13.14 7.21
N LYS A 99 4.35 12.21 6.84
CA LYS A 99 3.12 12.51 6.10
C LYS A 99 1.88 12.25 6.95
N GLN A 100 0.82 12.99 6.69
CA GLN A 100 -0.52 12.64 7.15
C GLN A 100 -1.05 11.51 6.25
N VAL A 101 -0.95 10.29 6.73
CA VAL A 101 -1.33 9.10 5.98
C VAL A 101 -2.84 8.91 6.03
N ILE A 102 -3.45 8.79 4.86
CA ILE A 102 -4.85 8.41 4.70
C ILE A 102 -4.85 7.00 4.14
N ALA A 103 -5.16 6.02 4.98
CA ALA A 103 -5.07 4.61 4.67
C ALA A 103 -6.47 4.02 4.45
N VAL A 104 -6.68 3.39 3.29
CA VAL A 104 -7.96 2.77 2.93
C VAL A 104 -7.82 1.26 3.02
N ALA A 105 -8.54 0.65 3.96
CA ALA A 105 -8.56 -0.78 4.20
C ALA A 105 -9.93 -1.40 3.93
N GLY A 106 -9.96 -2.71 3.68
CA GLY A 106 -11.17 -3.50 3.45
C GLY A 106 -10.92 -4.58 2.39
N VAL A 107 -11.73 -5.62 2.37
CA VAL A 107 -11.60 -6.71 1.39
C VAL A 107 -11.88 -6.20 -0.03
N GLY A 108 -12.91 -5.37 -0.21
CA GLY A 108 -13.28 -4.77 -1.49
C GLY A 108 -13.29 -3.25 -1.47
N GLY A 109 -13.10 -2.63 -2.65
CA GLY A 109 -13.20 -1.18 -2.82
C GLY A 109 -11.97 -0.36 -2.41
N LYS A 110 -10.93 -0.96 -1.82
CA LYS A 110 -9.67 -0.28 -1.42
C LYS A 110 -9.09 0.58 -2.55
N SER A 111 -8.77 -0.05 -3.68
CA SER A 111 -8.12 0.62 -4.83
C SER A 111 -8.98 1.72 -5.43
N THR A 112 -10.30 1.49 -5.54
CA THR A 112 -11.25 2.48 -6.06
C THR A 112 -11.32 3.69 -5.14
N THR A 113 -11.53 3.47 -3.85
CA THR A 113 -11.64 4.56 -2.86
C THR A 113 -10.33 5.34 -2.74
N SER A 114 -9.18 4.66 -2.68
CA SER A 114 -7.87 5.31 -2.66
C SER A 114 -7.62 6.15 -3.92
N SER A 115 -7.99 5.62 -5.10
CA SER A 115 -7.85 6.34 -6.37
C SER A 115 -8.74 7.58 -6.41
N MET A 116 -10.00 7.45 -6.03
CA MET A 116 -10.94 8.58 -5.97
C MET A 116 -10.44 9.65 -5.01
N LEU A 117 -9.97 9.27 -3.84
CA LEU A 117 -9.43 10.19 -2.84
C LEU A 117 -8.18 10.93 -3.35
N ALA A 118 -7.26 10.21 -4.02
CA ALA A 118 -6.08 10.81 -4.62
C ALA A 118 -6.47 11.86 -5.68
N VAL A 119 -7.45 11.55 -6.54
CA VAL A 119 -7.98 12.49 -7.56
C VAL A 119 -8.68 13.68 -6.92
N LEU A 120 -9.52 13.47 -5.90
CA LEU A 120 -10.22 14.55 -5.20
C LEU A 120 -9.24 15.53 -4.55
N LEU A 121 -8.25 15.03 -3.83
CA LEU A 121 -7.23 15.87 -3.19
C LEU A 121 -6.38 16.61 -4.22
N ASP A 122 -6.07 15.98 -5.36
CA ASP A 122 -5.34 16.62 -6.44
C ASP A 122 -6.15 17.73 -7.09
N SER A 123 -7.43 17.47 -7.38
CA SER A 123 -8.37 18.45 -7.93
C SER A 123 -8.60 19.63 -6.99
N ALA A 124 -8.48 19.41 -5.67
CA ALA A 124 -8.53 20.48 -4.66
C ALA A 124 -7.20 21.24 -4.52
N GLY A 125 -6.20 20.99 -5.37
CA GLY A 125 -4.90 21.66 -5.34
C GLY A 125 -3.96 21.21 -4.21
N LEU A 126 -4.31 20.13 -3.47
CA LEU A 126 -3.53 19.64 -2.33
C LEU A 126 -2.35 18.74 -2.74
N LEU A 127 -2.25 18.39 -4.04
CA LEU A 127 -1.16 17.65 -4.67
C LEU A 127 -0.69 16.42 -3.84
N PRO A 128 -1.56 15.46 -3.46
CA PRO A 128 -1.21 14.39 -2.53
C PRO A 128 -0.09 13.51 -3.08
N SER A 129 0.70 12.93 -2.17
CA SER A 129 1.41 11.70 -2.46
C SER A 129 0.42 10.54 -2.42
N PHE A 130 0.66 9.50 -3.20
CA PHE A 130 -0.19 8.31 -3.16
C PHE A 130 0.54 7.05 -3.63
N SER A 131 0.08 5.89 -3.15
CA SER A 131 0.49 4.56 -3.60
C SER A 131 -0.73 3.65 -3.59
N VAL A 132 -1.19 3.26 -4.77
CA VAL A 132 -2.41 2.46 -4.97
C VAL A 132 -2.10 1.24 -5.84
N GLY A 133 -2.70 0.10 -5.51
CA GLY A 133 -2.47 -1.18 -6.15
C GLY A 133 -3.16 -1.33 -7.52
N VAL A 134 -2.95 -0.40 -8.43
CA VAL A 134 -3.54 -0.39 -9.78
C VAL A 134 -2.48 -0.16 -10.87
N GLY A 135 -2.81 -0.43 -12.11
CA GLY A 135 -1.91 -0.13 -13.25
C GLY A 135 -1.70 1.36 -13.46
N SER A 136 -2.77 2.15 -13.30
CA SER A 136 -2.79 3.61 -13.43
C SER A 136 -4.10 4.16 -12.86
N ILE A 137 -4.07 5.38 -12.34
CA ILE A 137 -5.27 6.12 -11.93
C ILE A 137 -5.63 7.09 -13.05
N LYS A 138 -6.87 7.03 -13.53
CA LYS A 138 -7.39 7.99 -14.51
C LYS A 138 -7.24 9.43 -13.97
N ASN A 139 -6.80 10.36 -14.80
CA ASN A 139 -6.49 11.76 -14.51
C ASN A 139 -5.19 12.01 -13.71
N LEU A 140 -4.51 10.97 -13.18
CA LEU A 140 -3.21 11.09 -12.53
C LEU A 140 -2.11 10.37 -13.31
N ASP A 141 -2.49 9.52 -14.28
CA ASP A 141 -1.64 8.75 -15.22
C ASP A 141 -0.54 7.91 -14.54
N ALA A 142 -0.71 7.59 -13.26
CA ALA A 142 0.23 6.78 -12.49
C ALA A 142 -0.48 6.07 -11.33
N PRO A 143 0.04 4.92 -10.84
CA PRO A 143 -0.42 4.26 -9.62
C PRO A 143 0.21 4.85 -8.36
N GLY A 144 1.27 5.64 -8.49
CA GLY A 144 1.99 6.25 -7.39
C GLY A 144 2.66 7.56 -7.76
N ARG A 145 2.74 8.45 -6.79
CA ARG A 145 3.39 9.75 -6.88
C ARG A 145 3.90 10.18 -5.50
N PHE A 146 5.07 10.81 -5.45
CA PHE A 146 5.53 11.48 -4.25
C PHE A 146 5.60 12.99 -4.45
N SER A 147 4.84 13.74 -3.66
CA SER A 147 4.84 15.20 -3.65
C SER A 147 5.56 15.72 -2.41
N LYS A 148 6.66 16.44 -2.59
CA LYS A 148 7.37 17.12 -1.48
C LYS A 148 6.55 18.26 -0.88
N LYS A 149 5.64 18.84 -1.68
CA LYS A 149 4.82 19.98 -1.27
C LYS A 149 3.60 19.59 -0.44
N SER A 150 3.11 18.36 -0.58
CA SER A 150 1.94 17.89 0.13
C SER A 150 2.29 17.25 1.46
N LYS A 151 1.48 17.51 2.47
CA LYS A 151 1.50 16.78 3.74
C LYS A 151 0.74 15.46 3.68
N PHE A 152 -0.13 15.25 2.68
CA PHE A 152 -0.97 14.07 2.57
C PHE A 152 -0.30 12.93 1.79
N PHE A 153 -0.54 11.72 2.25
CA PHE A 153 -0.17 10.50 1.53
C PHE A 153 -1.36 9.51 1.57
N VAL A 154 -1.96 9.27 0.41
CA VAL A 154 -3.05 8.28 0.28
C VAL A 154 -2.46 6.91 -0.01
N VAL A 155 -2.84 5.91 0.78
CA VAL A 155 -2.35 4.54 0.60
C VAL A 155 -3.50 3.54 0.58
N GLU A 156 -3.35 2.53 -0.23
CA GLU A 156 -4.12 1.30 -0.13
C GLU A 156 -3.50 0.44 0.99
N ALA A 157 -4.29 0.16 2.02
CA ALA A 157 -3.88 -0.57 3.21
C ALA A 157 -4.31 -2.03 3.08
N ASP A 158 -3.35 -2.88 2.66
CA ASP A 158 -3.58 -4.28 2.35
C ASP A 158 -3.42 -5.14 3.62
N GLU A 159 -4.41 -5.97 3.90
CA GLU A 159 -4.45 -6.91 5.02
C GLU A 159 -3.61 -8.17 4.79
N TYR A 160 -3.15 -8.44 3.57
CA TYR A 160 -2.33 -9.63 3.29
C TYR A 160 -0.90 -9.50 3.86
N VAL A 161 -0.23 -10.64 4.03
CA VAL A 161 1.13 -10.69 4.63
C VAL A 161 2.16 -9.93 3.78
N ALA A 162 3.15 -9.35 4.44
CA ALA A 162 4.19 -8.53 3.81
C ALA A 162 5.11 -9.37 2.91
N ASP A 163 5.54 -10.53 3.39
CA ASP A 163 6.32 -11.52 2.64
C ASP A 163 5.91 -12.94 3.08
N PRO A 164 5.25 -13.73 2.20
CA PRO A 164 4.85 -15.10 2.55
C PRO A 164 6.00 -16.01 2.96
N THR A 165 7.24 -15.71 2.58
CA THR A 165 8.43 -16.53 2.87
C THR A 165 9.09 -16.20 4.21
N ALA A 166 9.02 -14.94 4.69
CA ALA A 166 9.80 -14.49 5.82
C ALA A 166 9.06 -13.56 6.80
N ASP A 167 8.00 -12.87 6.37
CA ASP A 167 7.33 -11.85 7.18
C ASP A 167 5.81 -11.98 7.08
N LYS A 168 5.24 -12.69 8.05
CA LYS A 168 3.79 -12.93 8.15
C LYS A 168 2.99 -11.73 8.66
N THR A 169 3.64 -10.63 8.99
CA THR A 169 2.97 -9.41 9.43
C THR A 169 2.09 -8.87 8.30
N PRO A 170 0.81 -8.57 8.54
CA PRO A 170 -0.05 -7.90 7.58
C PRO A 170 0.54 -6.56 7.12
N ARG A 171 0.48 -6.27 5.83
CA ARG A 171 1.12 -5.06 5.25
C ARG A 171 0.64 -3.77 5.90
N PHE A 172 -0.66 -3.68 6.22
CA PHE A 172 -1.24 -2.47 6.83
C PHE A 172 -0.76 -2.21 8.27
N HIS A 173 -0.18 -3.20 8.97
CA HIS A 173 0.43 -2.98 10.29
C HIS A 173 1.70 -2.13 10.24
N TYR A 174 2.33 -2.01 9.06
CA TYR A 174 3.49 -1.13 8.87
C TYR A 174 3.10 0.34 8.72
N LEU A 175 1.81 0.66 8.57
CA LEU A 175 1.33 2.02 8.38
C LEU A 175 1.01 2.68 9.72
N ASP A 176 1.28 3.98 9.80
CA ASP A 176 0.89 4.86 10.90
C ASP A 176 -0.15 5.87 10.37
N PRO A 177 -1.43 5.46 10.20
CA PRO A 177 -2.43 6.30 9.56
C PRO A 177 -2.90 7.43 10.48
N SER A 178 -2.93 8.66 9.95
CA SER A 178 -3.65 9.78 10.58
C SER A 178 -5.17 9.63 10.38
N ILE A 179 -5.58 9.03 9.25
CA ILE A 179 -6.97 8.74 8.92
C ILE A 179 -7.03 7.31 8.38
N ALA A 180 -7.86 6.46 8.98
CA ALA A 180 -8.19 5.13 8.48
C ALA A 180 -9.60 5.12 7.91
N ILE A 181 -9.75 4.63 6.67
CA ILE A 181 -11.05 4.45 6.01
C ILE A 181 -11.29 2.96 5.85
N LEU A 182 -12.39 2.46 6.39
CA LEU A 182 -12.80 1.06 6.33
C LEU A 182 -13.98 0.92 5.35
N THR A 183 -13.77 0.24 4.23
CA THR A 183 -14.81 0.03 3.21
C THR A 183 -15.71 -1.15 3.54
N ASN A 184 -15.12 -2.27 3.92
CA ASN A 184 -15.81 -3.48 4.40
C ASN A 184 -14.82 -4.39 5.16
N ILE A 185 -15.34 -5.31 5.95
CA ILE A 185 -14.58 -6.38 6.58
C ILE A 185 -15.36 -7.67 6.37
N GLU A 186 -14.75 -8.61 5.67
CA GLU A 186 -15.30 -9.93 5.37
C GLU A 186 -14.21 -10.98 5.55
N HIS A 187 -14.60 -12.26 5.63
CA HIS A 187 -13.60 -13.33 5.73
C HIS A 187 -12.92 -13.51 4.38
N ASP A 188 -11.65 -13.14 4.32
CA ASP A 188 -10.77 -13.29 3.15
C ASP A 188 -9.40 -13.82 3.59
N HIS A 189 -8.62 -14.30 2.64
CA HIS A 189 -7.29 -14.86 2.89
C HIS A 189 -7.28 -15.97 3.97
N PRO A 190 -8.02 -17.09 3.79
CA PRO A 190 -8.12 -18.15 4.80
C PRO A 190 -6.78 -18.85 5.08
N ASP A 191 -5.79 -18.69 4.21
CA ASP A 191 -4.39 -19.11 4.38
C ASP A 191 -3.64 -18.26 5.43
N VAL A 192 -4.11 -17.05 5.70
CA VAL A 192 -3.56 -16.10 6.68
C VAL A 192 -4.48 -15.98 7.90
N TYR A 193 -5.78 -15.92 7.66
CA TYR A 193 -6.84 -15.71 8.65
C TYR A 193 -7.81 -16.88 8.64
N PRO A 194 -7.60 -17.91 9.48
CA PRO A 194 -8.50 -19.06 9.57
C PRO A 194 -9.94 -18.68 9.92
N THR A 195 -10.15 -17.63 10.69
CA THR A 195 -11.47 -17.16 11.15
C THR A 195 -11.67 -15.67 10.92
N ILE A 196 -12.91 -15.20 10.99
CA ILE A 196 -13.23 -13.75 10.91
C ILE A 196 -12.69 -12.99 12.14
N GLU A 197 -12.57 -13.67 13.28
CA GLU A 197 -12.01 -13.14 14.52
C GLU A 197 -10.53 -12.81 14.35
N ASP A 198 -9.78 -13.61 13.57
CA ASP A 198 -8.37 -13.34 13.24
C ASP A 198 -8.25 -12.06 12.41
N ILE A 199 -9.15 -11.86 11.44
CA ILE A 199 -9.23 -10.61 10.67
C ILE A 199 -9.54 -9.44 11.60
N PHE A 200 -10.52 -9.57 12.50
CA PHE A 200 -10.85 -8.51 13.46
C PHE A 200 -9.65 -8.18 14.36
N ALA A 201 -8.88 -9.17 14.79
CA ALA A 201 -7.67 -8.95 15.56
C ALA A 201 -6.62 -8.15 14.76
N ALA A 202 -6.42 -8.49 13.48
CA ALA A 202 -5.51 -7.76 12.61
C ALA A 202 -5.96 -6.30 12.38
N TYR A 203 -7.27 -6.09 12.13
CA TYR A 203 -7.82 -4.74 12.01
C TYR A 203 -7.74 -3.93 13.31
N LYS A 204 -7.88 -4.56 14.49
CA LYS A 204 -7.66 -3.88 15.78
C LYS A 204 -6.25 -3.32 15.90
N ILE A 205 -5.24 -4.11 15.53
CA ILE A 205 -3.85 -3.65 15.54
C ILE A 205 -3.68 -2.48 14.55
N PHE A 206 -4.20 -2.58 13.33
CA PHE A 206 -4.15 -1.50 12.35
C PHE A 206 -4.79 -0.21 12.87
N ILE A 207 -5.99 -0.30 13.47
CA ILE A 207 -6.71 0.85 14.05
C ILE A 207 -5.99 1.38 15.30
N SER A 208 -5.28 0.54 16.06
CA SER A 208 -4.49 1.02 17.21
C SER A 208 -3.39 2.00 16.81
N ASN A 209 -2.87 1.89 15.58
CA ASN A 209 -1.86 2.80 15.03
C ASN A 209 -2.43 4.20 14.66
N VAL A 210 -3.75 4.37 14.61
CA VAL A 210 -4.37 5.70 14.44
C VAL A 210 -4.17 6.50 15.72
N PRO A 211 -3.57 7.70 15.71
CA PRO A 211 -3.36 8.49 16.94
C PRO A 211 -4.69 9.01 17.50
N HIS A 212 -4.68 9.48 18.75
CA HIS A 212 -5.89 9.99 19.43
C HIS A 212 -6.55 11.18 18.70
N ASN A 213 -5.76 11.99 18.02
CA ASN A 213 -6.25 13.10 17.19
C ASN A 213 -6.48 12.72 15.73
N GLY A 214 -6.37 11.43 15.40
CA GLY A 214 -6.68 10.88 14.09
C GLY A 214 -8.17 10.58 13.92
N ALA A 215 -8.56 10.09 12.74
CA ALA A 215 -9.94 9.76 12.42
C ALA A 215 -10.07 8.34 11.88
N ILE A 216 -11.17 7.69 12.26
CA ILE A 216 -11.61 6.41 11.69
C ILE A 216 -12.93 6.65 11.00
N ILE A 217 -13.02 6.32 9.72
CA ILE A 217 -14.21 6.48 8.89
C ILE A 217 -14.63 5.09 8.41
N ALA A 218 -15.87 4.68 8.63
CA ALA A 218 -16.29 3.31 8.39
C ALA A 218 -17.66 3.20 7.73
N ASN A 219 -17.76 2.29 6.73
CA ASN A 219 -19.00 1.99 6.04
C ASN A 219 -19.93 1.13 6.92
N ILE A 220 -20.93 1.75 7.53
CA ILE A 220 -21.84 1.05 8.43
C ILE A 220 -22.84 0.14 7.71
N ASP A 221 -22.95 0.19 6.39
CA ASP A 221 -23.80 -0.76 5.65
C ASP A 221 -23.21 -2.17 5.62
N ASN A 222 -21.89 -2.30 5.81
CA ASN A 222 -21.22 -3.60 5.88
C ASN A 222 -21.39 -4.25 7.25
N GLN A 223 -21.85 -5.50 7.29
CA GLN A 223 -22.14 -6.22 8.53
C GLN A 223 -20.87 -6.55 9.33
N GLY A 224 -19.74 -6.83 8.66
CA GLY A 224 -18.46 -7.04 9.33
C GLY A 224 -18.01 -5.77 10.08
N ILE A 225 -18.13 -4.62 9.43
CA ILE A 225 -17.84 -3.33 10.06
C ILE A 225 -18.79 -3.05 11.23
N LYS A 226 -20.11 -3.29 11.10
CA LYS A 226 -21.05 -3.13 12.22
C LYS A 226 -20.67 -3.95 13.45
N LYS A 227 -20.13 -5.16 13.24
CA LYS A 227 -19.64 -6.01 14.33
C LYS A 227 -18.32 -5.49 14.86
N PHE A 228 -17.38 -5.16 13.98
CA PHE A 228 -16.02 -4.75 14.31
C PHE A 228 -15.96 -3.47 15.13
N ILE A 229 -16.69 -2.41 14.76
CA ILE A 229 -16.67 -1.11 15.45
C ILE A 229 -17.14 -1.19 16.91
N LYS A 230 -17.95 -2.20 17.27
CA LYS A 230 -18.35 -2.48 18.66
C LYS A 230 -17.22 -3.05 19.51
N THR A 231 -16.11 -3.44 18.89
CA THR A 231 -14.97 -4.09 19.56
C THR A 231 -13.78 -3.16 19.76
N ILE A 232 -13.89 -1.90 19.38
CA ILE A 232 -12.84 -0.89 19.49
C ILE A 232 -13.29 0.28 20.35
N ASP A 233 -12.38 0.85 21.14
CA ASP A 233 -12.65 1.95 22.07
C ASP A 233 -12.32 3.33 21.48
N LYS A 234 -12.18 3.43 20.15
CA LYS A 234 -11.92 4.69 19.46
C LYS A 234 -13.20 5.23 18.81
N PRO A 235 -13.40 6.56 18.79
CA PRO A 235 -14.53 7.14 18.08
C PRO A 235 -14.43 6.83 16.58
N VAL A 236 -15.55 6.47 15.98
CA VAL A 236 -15.67 6.14 14.55
C VAL A 236 -16.74 7.03 13.95
N THR A 237 -16.39 7.70 12.86
CA THR A 237 -17.36 8.39 12.00
C THR A 237 -17.90 7.39 10.98
N THR A 238 -19.18 7.20 10.93
CA THR A 238 -19.83 6.22 10.06
C THR A 238 -20.41 6.87 8.80
N TYR A 239 -20.39 6.14 7.67
CA TYR A 239 -21.09 6.55 6.46
C TYR A 239 -21.83 5.35 5.86
N GLY A 240 -22.83 5.64 5.03
CA GLY A 240 -23.62 4.61 4.34
C GLY A 240 -25.00 5.12 3.93
N PHE A 241 -25.79 4.23 3.33
CA PHE A 241 -27.21 4.46 3.04
C PHE A 241 -28.09 4.31 4.29
N SER A 242 -27.60 3.61 5.31
CA SER A 242 -28.30 3.42 6.57
C SER A 242 -28.64 4.78 7.20
N PRO A 243 -29.91 4.97 7.65
CA PRO A 243 -30.28 6.18 8.38
C PRO A 243 -29.59 6.32 9.76
N GLN A 244 -28.86 5.30 10.18
CA GLN A 244 -28.07 5.27 11.42
C GLN A 244 -26.63 5.75 11.21
N SER A 245 -26.21 6.05 9.95
CA SER A 245 -24.89 6.58 9.67
C SER A 245 -24.79 8.06 10.05
N ASP A 246 -23.60 8.49 10.50
CA ASP A 246 -23.33 9.92 10.76
C ASP A 246 -23.39 10.74 9.46
N TRP A 247 -22.97 10.12 8.35
CA TRP A 247 -23.07 10.69 7.00
C TRP A 247 -23.90 9.76 6.11
N GLN A 248 -25.16 10.12 5.93
CA GLN A 248 -26.09 9.34 5.11
C GLN A 248 -25.93 9.70 3.63
N ILE A 249 -25.81 8.67 2.79
CA ILE A 249 -25.86 8.78 1.33
C ILE A 249 -27.34 8.75 0.93
N THR A 250 -27.81 9.78 0.23
CA THR A 250 -29.20 9.95 -0.24
C THR A 250 -29.30 9.84 -1.75
#